data_c26b044f0a3458e08e5bde8a5c44bdc5
#
_entry.id   c26b044f0a3458e08e5bde8a5c44bdc5
#
_cell.length_a   1.000
_cell.length_b   1.000
_cell.length_c   1.000
_cell.angle_alpha   90.00
_cell.angle_beta   90.00
_cell.angle_gamma   90.00
#
_symmetry.space_group_name_H-M   'P 1'
#
loop_
_entity.id
_entity.type
_entity.pdbx_description
1 polymer ?
#
loop_
_entity_poly.entity_id
_entity_poly.type
_entity_poly.pdbx_seq_one_letter_code
_entity_poly.pdbx_strand_id
1 'polypeptide(L)'
;MQANLLNKPDGRTAILLPSGFVLDLLAPDATGLPITDIALCLASQPRWGGAARPWYSVAEHSVMVSRLVPPPLAYAALMHDCEEFLGDWPSPVKVMLGLDFVRHRMQPVKDSLRRRFGFHDERPEIKHADLVCMATELRDLLPPAWIEWGHLPAPHHAKIVPVGPDRANALFLERFEELKHLAEPERNVLPPESVAD
;
A
#
# COMPACT_ATOMS: atom_id res chain seq x y z
N MET A 1 -5.76 -28.16 -13.88
CA MET A 1 -5.20 -28.10 -12.53
C MET A 1 -6.36 -28.04 -11.55
N GLN A 2 -6.73 -29.18 -10.92
CA GLN A 2 -7.87 -29.22 -9.98
C GLN A 2 -7.45 -28.52 -8.69
N ALA A 3 -8.03 -27.35 -8.42
CA ALA A 3 -7.88 -26.70 -7.12
C ALA A 3 -8.44 -27.66 -6.04
N ASN A 4 -7.64 -27.85 -5.00
CA ASN A 4 -7.97 -28.71 -3.89
C ASN A 4 -9.22 -28.21 -3.17
N LEU A 5 -10.38 -28.82 -3.41
CA LEU A 5 -11.71 -28.40 -2.94
C LEU A 5 -11.89 -28.57 -1.41
N LEU A 6 -10.83 -29.02 -0.68
CA LEU A 6 -10.93 -29.35 0.73
C LEU A 6 -10.71 -28.18 1.69
N ASN A 7 -10.25 -27.00 1.20
CA ASN A 7 -10.10 -25.78 2.02
C ASN A 7 -10.56 -24.56 1.22
N LYS A 8 -11.88 -24.43 0.99
CA LYS A 8 -12.42 -23.16 0.49
C LYS A 8 -12.30 -22.11 1.60
N PRO A 9 -11.74 -20.92 1.30
CA PRO A 9 -11.72 -19.85 2.27
C PRO A 9 -13.14 -19.57 2.77
N ASP A 10 -13.30 -19.40 4.09
CA ASP A 10 -14.58 -18.97 4.67
C ASP A 10 -14.86 -17.53 4.21
N GLY A 11 -16.02 -17.25 3.64
CA GLY A 11 -16.42 -15.90 3.22
C GLY A 11 -16.48 -14.88 4.36
N ARG A 12 -16.28 -15.31 5.63
CA ARG A 12 -16.11 -14.42 6.78
C ARG A 12 -14.66 -13.95 6.99
N THR A 13 -13.68 -14.64 6.39
CA THR A 13 -12.24 -14.38 6.55
C THR A 13 -11.56 -14.03 5.23
N ALA A 14 -12.24 -14.20 4.11
CA ALA A 14 -11.70 -13.97 2.79
C ALA A 14 -12.42 -12.82 2.08
N ILE A 15 -11.67 -12.13 1.23
CA ILE A 15 -12.20 -11.10 0.32
C ILE A 15 -12.13 -11.58 -1.12
N LEU A 16 -13.12 -11.14 -1.90
CA LEU A 16 -13.17 -11.33 -3.35
C LEU A 16 -12.69 -10.06 -4.04
N LEU A 17 -11.66 -10.19 -4.88
CA LEU A 17 -11.09 -9.09 -5.64
C LEU A 17 -11.67 -9.03 -7.08
N PRO A 18 -11.47 -7.91 -7.81
CA PRO A 18 -12.13 -7.67 -9.11
C PRO A 18 -11.90 -8.75 -10.17
N SER A 19 -10.72 -9.38 -10.20
CA SER A 19 -10.42 -10.50 -11.12
C SER A 19 -11.11 -11.82 -10.77
N GLY A 20 -11.79 -11.89 -9.62
CA GLY A 20 -12.27 -13.14 -9.02
C GLY A 20 -11.22 -13.82 -8.12
N PHE A 21 -10.06 -13.20 -7.90
CA PHE A 21 -9.09 -13.69 -6.93
C PHE A 21 -9.66 -13.62 -5.51
N VAL A 22 -9.48 -14.70 -4.74
CA VAL A 22 -9.95 -14.79 -3.35
C VAL A 22 -8.74 -14.81 -2.43
N LEU A 23 -8.64 -13.83 -1.53
CA LEU A 23 -7.58 -13.73 -0.53
C LEU A 23 -8.15 -14.02 0.87
N ASP A 24 -7.68 -15.09 1.51
CA ASP A 24 -7.98 -15.34 2.93
C ASP A 24 -7.07 -14.48 3.80
N LEU A 25 -7.65 -13.62 4.62
CA LEU A 25 -6.90 -12.70 5.47
C LEU A 25 -6.28 -13.35 6.72
N LEU A 26 -6.72 -14.56 7.10
CA LEU A 26 -6.13 -15.33 8.21
C LEU A 26 -4.97 -16.22 7.74
N ALA A 27 -4.93 -16.57 6.46
CA ALA A 27 -3.84 -17.34 5.84
C ALA A 27 -3.51 -16.74 4.46
N PRO A 28 -2.97 -15.51 4.41
CA PRO A 28 -2.84 -14.78 3.16
C PRO A 28 -1.79 -15.40 2.25
N ASP A 29 -2.25 -15.75 1.04
CA ASP A 29 -1.41 -16.17 -0.07
C ASP A 29 -1.78 -15.35 -1.32
N ALA A 30 -0.92 -14.40 -1.66
CA ALA A 30 -1.09 -13.54 -2.82
C ALA A 30 -0.53 -14.16 -4.13
N THR A 31 -0.12 -15.43 -4.12
CA THR A 31 0.35 -16.12 -5.33
C THR A 31 -0.71 -16.07 -6.42
N GLY A 32 -0.37 -15.53 -7.58
CA GLY A 32 -1.30 -15.35 -8.69
C GLY A 32 -2.18 -14.11 -8.62
N LEU A 33 -2.14 -13.32 -7.54
CA LEU A 33 -2.85 -12.03 -7.48
C LEU A 33 -2.35 -11.10 -8.58
N PRO A 34 -3.25 -10.57 -9.45
CA PRO A 34 -2.85 -9.64 -10.49
C PRO A 34 -2.67 -8.23 -9.91
N ILE A 35 -1.67 -7.50 -10.41
CA ILE A 35 -1.43 -6.10 -10.02
C ILE A 35 -2.61 -5.18 -10.37
N THR A 36 -3.39 -5.53 -11.37
CA THR A 36 -4.58 -4.80 -11.79
C THR A 36 -5.64 -4.73 -10.69
N ASP A 37 -5.76 -5.77 -9.85
CA ASP A 37 -6.67 -5.77 -8.71
C ASP A 37 -6.21 -4.78 -7.65
N ILE A 38 -4.92 -4.81 -7.30
CA ILE A 38 -4.33 -3.86 -6.35
C ILE A 38 -4.50 -2.43 -6.86
N ALA A 39 -4.13 -2.15 -8.13
CA ALA A 39 -4.22 -0.83 -8.72
C ALA A 39 -5.65 -0.27 -8.67
N LEU A 40 -6.65 -1.09 -9.06
CA LEU A 40 -8.05 -0.69 -9.07
C LEU A 40 -8.58 -0.43 -7.65
N CYS A 41 -8.25 -1.30 -6.70
CA CYS A 41 -8.68 -1.13 -5.32
C CYS A 41 -8.03 0.11 -4.67
N LEU A 42 -6.72 0.31 -4.83
CA LEU A 42 -6.02 1.52 -4.32
C LEU A 42 -6.52 2.80 -4.99
N ALA A 43 -6.86 2.74 -6.30
CA ALA A 43 -7.44 3.88 -7.01
C ALA A 43 -8.84 4.23 -6.52
N SER A 44 -9.58 3.26 -5.99
CA SER A 44 -10.92 3.44 -5.42
C SER A 44 -10.89 3.74 -3.92
N GLN A 45 -9.75 3.57 -3.26
CA GLN A 45 -9.58 3.80 -1.82
C GLN A 45 -9.26 5.27 -1.55
N PRO A 46 -10.16 6.03 -0.85
CA PRO A 46 -9.91 7.43 -0.57
C PRO A 46 -8.89 7.62 0.56
N ARG A 47 -7.98 8.56 0.40
CA ARG A 47 -7.09 9.03 1.46
C ARG A 47 -7.86 9.84 2.53
N TRP A 48 -7.29 9.92 3.75
CA TRP A 48 -7.85 10.71 4.86
C TRP A 48 -9.25 10.31 5.28
N GLY A 49 -9.60 9.02 5.17
CA GLY A 49 -10.96 8.57 5.44
C GLY A 49 -12.02 9.25 4.57
N GLY A 50 -11.66 9.71 3.38
CA GLY A 50 -12.53 10.42 2.45
C GLY A 50 -12.69 11.92 2.74
N ALA A 51 -11.88 12.51 3.64
CA ALA A 51 -11.97 13.95 3.96
C ALA A 51 -11.27 14.86 2.93
N ALA A 52 -10.33 14.32 2.13
CA ALA A 52 -9.63 15.10 1.10
C ALA A 52 -10.57 15.71 0.07
N ARG A 53 -10.32 16.95 -0.33
CA ARG A 53 -11.10 17.70 -1.36
C ARG A 53 -10.15 18.45 -2.29
N PRO A 54 -10.22 18.26 -3.62
CA PRO A 54 -11.02 17.22 -4.29
C PRO A 54 -10.67 15.80 -3.81
N TRP A 55 -11.47 14.80 -4.20
CA TRP A 55 -11.23 13.40 -3.88
C TRP A 55 -9.83 12.95 -4.33
N TYR A 56 -9.12 12.21 -3.51
CA TYR A 56 -7.75 11.79 -3.72
C TYR A 56 -7.54 10.36 -3.21
N SER A 57 -6.84 9.53 -3.98
CA SER A 57 -6.72 8.08 -3.73
C SER A 57 -5.36 7.66 -3.17
N VAL A 58 -5.32 6.46 -2.60
CA VAL A 58 -4.09 5.79 -2.21
C VAL A 58 -3.19 5.53 -3.43
N ALA A 59 -3.77 5.22 -4.60
CA ALA A 59 -2.99 5.04 -5.83
C ALA A 59 -2.24 6.32 -6.25
N GLU A 60 -2.90 7.49 -6.17
CA GLU A 60 -2.26 8.79 -6.48
C GLU A 60 -1.15 9.11 -5.47
N HIS A 61 -1.39 8.85 -4.19
CA HIS A 61 -0.40 8.96 -3.13
C HIS A 61 0.83 8.09 -3.42
N SER A 62 0.64 6.80 -3.67
CA SER A 62 1.72 5.86 -3.96
C SER A 62 2.55 6.26 -5.18
N VAL A 63 1.89 6.75 -6.25
CA VAL A 63 2.58 7.28 -7.43
C VAL A 63 3.42 8.51 -7.07
N MET A 64 2.89 9.43 -6.24
CA MET A 64 3.63 10.60 -5.77
C MET A 64 4.84 10.19 -4.93
N VAL A 65 4.68 9.32 -3.94
CA VAL A 65 5.78 8.83 -3.09
C VAL A 65 6.88 8.19 -3.94
N SER A 66 6.52 7.39 -4.96
CA SER A 66 7.47 6.76 -5.87
C SER A 66 8.33 7.75 -6.69
N ARG A 67 7.88 9.00 -6.81
CA ARG A 67 8.59 10.08 -7.53
C ARG A 67 9.47 10.93 -6.61
N LEU A 68 9.30 10.81 -5.30
CA LEU A 68 10.02 11.58 -4.28
C LEU A 68 11.23 10.85 -3.72
N VAL A 69 11.44 9.59 -4.05
CA VAL A 69 12.57 8.79 -3.61
C VAL A 69 13.66 8.68 -4.68
N PRO A 70 14.90 8.29 -4.32
CA PRO A 70 15.93 7.92 -5.30
C PRO A 70 15.44 6.82 -6.25
N PRO A 71 15.83 6.84 -7.54
CA PRO A 71 15.32 5.90 -8.55
C PRO A 71 15.37 4.42 -8.18
N PRO A 72 16.41 3.88 -7.49
CA PRO A 72 16.42 2.47 -7.10
C PRO A 72 15.34 2.07 -6.11
N LEU A 73 14.77 3.03 -5.36
CA LEU A 73 13.72 2.80 -4.37
C LEU A 73 12.33 3.04 -4.92
N ALA A 74 12.19 3.53 -6.16
CA ALA A 74 10.93 4.00 -6.71
C ALA A 74 9.87 2.89 -6.81
N TYR A 75 10.27 1.66 -7.12
CA TYR A 75 9.35 0.51 -7.15
C TYR A 75 8.82 0.17 -5.76
N ALA A 76 9.73 0.02 -4.78
CA ALA A 76 9.32 -0.26 -3.41
C ALA A 76 8.46 0.86 -2.83
N ALA A 77 8.75 2.11 -3.18
CA ALA A 77 7.95 3.28 -2.81
C ALA A 77 6.57 3.30 -3.48
N LEU A 78 6.44 2.81 -4.73
CA LEU A 78 5.13 2.64 -5.36
C LEU A 78 4.28 1.59 -4.62
N MET A 79 4.91 0.54 -4.11
CA MET A 79 4.25 -0.61 -3.49
C MET A 79 4.08 -0.50 -1.97
N HIS A 80 4.57 0.58 -1.33
CA HIS A 80 4.69 0.66 0.14
C HIS A 80 3.36 0.56 0.90
N ASP A 81 2.27 1.02 0.31
CA ASP A 81 0.91 0.99 0.87
C ASP A 81 -0.02 0.01 0.10
N CYS A 82 0.55 -1.01 -0.58
CA CYS A 82 -0.26 -1.90 -1.40
C CYS A 82 -1.29 -2.70 -0.58
N GLU A 83 -1.08 -2.93 0.72
CA GLU A 83 -2.05 -3.58 1.61
C GLU A 83 -3.24 -2.67 1.96
N GLU A 84 -3.16 -1.36 1.72
CA GLU A 84 -4.25 -0.43 1.98
C GLU A 84 -5.44 -0.58 1.01
N PHE A 85 -5.38 -1.52 0.08
CA PHE A 85 -6.59 -1.97 -0.62
C PHE A 85 -7.64 -2.56 0.35
N LEU A 86 -7.23 -2.96 1.55
CA LEU A 86 -8.11 -3.38 2.65
C LEU A 86 -8.71 -2.20 3.44
N GLY A 87 -8.26 -1.00 3.19
CA GLY A 87 -8.69 0.25 3.83
C GLY A 87 -7.51 1.11 4.28
N ASP A 88 -7.45 2.35 3.83
CA ASP A 88 -6.54 3.38 4.36
C ASP A 88 -7.11 3.90 5.70
N TRP A 89 -6.67 3.27 6.79
CA TRP A 89 -7.09 3.70 8.13
C TRP A 89 -6.23 4.87 8.59
N PRO A 90 -6.83 6.04 8.90
CA PRO A 90 -6.10 7.17 9.43
C PRO A 90 -5.29 6.80 10.67
N SER A 91 -4.09 7.37 10.82
CA SER A 91 -3.19 7.08 11.95
C SER A 91 -3.87 7.16 13.33
N PRO A 92 -4.77 8.13 13.62
CA PRO A 92 -5.49 8.15 14.89
C PRO A 92 -6.37 6.92 15.12
N VAL A 93 -6.96 6.33 14.07
CA VAL A 93 -7.73 5.08 14.17
C VAL A 93 -6.80 3.91 14.49
N LYS A 94 -5.64 3.83 13.81
CA LYS A 94 -4.61 2.81 14.09
C LYS A 94 -4.13 2.90 15.55
N VAL A 95 -3.92 4.13 16.08
CA VAL A 95 -3.57 4.37 17.50
C VAL A 95 -4.69 3.93 18.43
N MET A 96 -5.95 4.29 18.15
CA MET A 96 -7.12 3.93 18.96
C MET A 96 -7.30 2.40 19.06
N LEU A 97 -7.06 1.67 17.95
CA LEU A 97 -7.15 0.21 17.91
C LEU A 97 -5.94 -0.50 18.53
N GLY A 98 -4.84 0.23 18.77
CA GLY A 98 -3.55 -0.30 19.20
C GLY A 98 -2.64 -0.64 18.01
N LEU A 99 -1.55 0.10 17.88
CA LEU A 99 -0.63 -0.02 16.74
C LEU A 99 -0.07 -1.44 16.57
N ASP A 100 0.27 -2.11 17.68
CA ASP A 100 0.81 -3.47 17.64
C ASP A 100 -0.24 -4.48 17.20
N PHE A 101 -1.50 -4.30 17.61
CA PHE A 101 -2.61 -5.12 17.14
C PHE A 101 -2.80 -4.98 15.63
N VAL A 102 -2.88 -3.74 15.12
CA VAL A 102 -3.06 -3.47 13.69
C VAL A 102 -1.89 -4.06 12.91
N ARG A 103 -0.65 -3.79 13.34
CA ARG A 103 0.55 -4.31 12.70
C ARG A 103 0.53 -5.84 12.67
N HIS A 104 0.28 -6.50 13.79
CA HIS A 104 0.25 -7.96 13.87
C HIS A 104 -0.78 -8.58 12.91
N ARG A 105 -1.94 -7.93 12.71
CA ARG A 105 -2.99 -8.42 11.82
C ARG A 105 -2.72 -8.15 10.35
N MET A 106 -2.12 -7.01 10.02
CA MET A 106 -1.87 -6.61 8.63
C MET A 106 -0.54 -7.14 8.08
N GLN A 107 0.44 -7.39 8.95
CA GLN A 107 1.78 -7.82 8.52
C GLN A 107 1.78 -9.09 7.66
N PRO A 108 1.03 -10.17 8.00
CA PRO A 108 1.00 -11.38 7.15
C PRO A 108 0.49 -11.09 5.73
N VAL A 109 -0.50 -10.20 5.57
CA VAL A 109 -1.00 -9.77 4.26
C VAL A 109 0.10 -9.02 3.51
N LYS A 110 0.72 -8.04 4.16
CA LYS A 110 1.81 -7.26 3.57
C LYS A 110 2.99 -8.14 3.15
N ASP A 111 3.38 -9.10 3.97
CA ASP A 111 4.46 -10.03 3.65
C ASP A 111 4.11 -10.94 2.46
N SER A 112 2.85 -11.35 2.35
CA SER A 112 2.38 -12.10 1.18
C SER A 112 2.45 -11.26 -0.10
N LEU A 113 2.10 -9.97 -0.04
CA LEU A 113 2.22 -9.03 -1.15
C LEU A 113 3.69 -8.75 -1.50
N ARG A 114 4.56 -8.56 -0.49
CA ARG A 114 6.02 -8.41 -0.69
C ARG A 114 6.61 -9.59 -1.44
N ARG A 115 6.26 -10.81 -1.04
CA ARG A 115 6.68 -12.04 -1.77
C ARG A 115 6.14 -12.06 -3.19
N ARG A 116 4.86 -11.76 -3.37
CA ARG A 116 4.20 -11.81 -4.69
C ARG A 116 4.79 -10.81 -5.67
N PHE A 117 5.08 -9.58 -5.23
CA PHE A 117 5.49 -8.48 -6.10
C PHE A 117 6.98 -8.14 -6.00
N GLY A 118 7.73 -8.73 -5.09
CA GLY A 118 9.18 -8.55 -4.97
C GLY A 118 9.58 -7.12 -4.59
N PHE A 119 9.15 -6.64 -3.41
CA PHE A 119 9.53 -5.31 -2.92
C PHE A 119 9.88 -5.32 -1.43
N HIS A 120 10.74 -4.36 -1.03
CA HIS A 120 11.13 -4.12 0.35
C HIS A 120 11.02 -2.63 0.65
N ASP A 121 9.95 -2.27 1.36
CA ASP A 121 9.56 -0.87 1.62
C ASP A 121 10.05 -0.33 2.98
N GLU A 122 10.73 -1.13 3.79
CA GLU A 122 11.26 -0.73 5.10
C GLU A 122 12.54 0.10 4.95
N ARG A 123 12.44 1.27 4.30
CA ARG A 123 13.56 2.18 4.03
C ARG A 123 13.24 3.57 4.56
N PRO A 124 14.17 4.21 5.29
CA PRO A 124 13.96 5.56 5.83
C PRO A 124 13.59 6.60 4.77
N GLU A 125 14.16 6.45 3.56
CA GLU A 125 13.90 7.35 2.44
C GLU A 125 12.45 7.26 1.95
N ILE A 126 11.87 6.05 1.92
CA ILE A 126 10.46 5.84 1.57
C ILE A 126 9.57 6.45 2.65
N LYS A 127 9.89 6.21 3.93
CA LYS A 127 9.13 6.79 5.03
C LYS A 127 9.20 8.32 5.03
N HIS A 128 10.36 8.90 4.72
CA HIS A 128 10.49 10.34 4.59
C HIS A 128 9.64 10.89 3.44
N ALA A 129 9.68 10.26 2.26
CA ALA A 129 8.88 10.65 1.11
C ALA A 129 7.37 10.56 1.37
N ASP A 130 6.90 9.52 2.08
CA ASP A 130 5.52 9.37 2.55
C ASP A 130 5.11 10.56 3.44
N LEU A 131 5.95 10.94 4.42
CA LEU A 131 5.67 12.10 5.28
C LEU A 131 5.67 13.43 4.51
N VAL A 132 6.56 13.62 3.52
CA VAL A 132 6.52 14.79 2.61
C VAL A 132 5.23 14.81 1.81
N CYS A 133 4.80 13.66 1.31
CA CYS A 133 3.55 13.52 0.58
C CYS A 133 2.35 13.88 1.48
N MET A 134 2.31 13.34 2.71
CA MET A 134 1.28 13.64 3.70
C MET A 134 1.22 15.15 4.05
N ALA A 135 2.38 15.80 4.23
CA ALA A 135 2.45 17.25 4.46
C ALA A 135 1.91 18.05 3.27
N THR A 136 2.16 17.57 2.05
CA THR A 136 1.68 18.17 0.80
C THR A 136 0.16 18.02 0.66
N GLU A 137 -0.37 16.84 0.99
CA GLU A 137 -1.79 16.54 1.01
C GLU A 137 -2.53 17.43 2.02
N LEU A 138 -1.97 17.60 3.23
CA LEU A 138 -2.52 18.50 4.25
C LEU A 138 -2.63 19.94 3.75
N ARG A 139 -1.60 20.44 3.06
CA ARG A 139 -1.58 21.77 2.51
C ARG A 139 -2.61 21.97 1.39
N ASP A 140 -2.74 20.95 0.50
CA ASP A 140 -3.43 21.12 -0.78
C ASP A 140 -4.88 20.62 -0.78
N LEU A 141 -5.18 19.61 0.04
CA LEU A 141 -6.41 18.83 -0.06
C LEU A 141 -7.30 18.90 1.19
N LEU A 142 -6.76 19.39 2.31
CA LEU A 142 -7.53 19.52 3.55
C LEU A 142 -7.76 20.98 3.92
N PRO A 143 -8.85 21.27 4.67
CA PRO A 143 -9.06 22.61 5.20
C PRO A 143 -7.95 22.97 6.20
N PRO A 144 -7.63 24.26 6.36
CA PRO A 144 -6.72 24.68 7.43
C PRO A 144 -7.19 24.18 8.79
N ALA A 145 -6.30 23.53 9.53
CA ALA A 145 -6.60 22.98 10.83
C ALA A 145 -5.68 23.60 11.89
N TRP A 146 -6.22 23.76 13.11
CA TRP A 146 -5.48 24.22 14.28
C TRP A 146 -4.59 23.13 14.91
N ILE A 147 -4.61 21.91 14.35
CA ILE A 147 -3.79 20.78 14.81
C ILE A 147 -2.34 20.99 14.40
N GLU A 148 -1.43 20.94 15.34
CA GLU A 148 0.01 20.98 15.06
C GLU A 148 0.52 19.62 14.59
N TRP A 149 1.07 19.58 13.38
CA TRP A 149 1.69 18.41 12.78
C TRP A 149 3.23 18.51 12.85
N GLY A 150 3.74 18.83 14.06
CA GLY A 150 5.16 19.19 14.27
C GLY A 150 6.18 18.13 13.90
N HIS A 151 5.75 16.89 13.60
CA HIS A 151 6.62 15.80 13.16
C HIS A 151 6.73 15.69 11.62
N LEU A 152 5.97 16.51 10.87
CA LEU A 152 5.99 16.45 9.42
C LEU A 152 7.12 17.30 8.83
N PRO A 153 7.79 16.83 7.77
CA PRO A 153 8.72 17.64 6.99
C PRO A 153 7.98 18.74 6.21
N ALA A 154 8.76 19.63 5.59
CA ALA A 154 8.20 20.62 4.67
C ALA A 154 7.47 19.90 3.50
N PRO A 155 6.32 20.44 3.06
CA PRO A 155 5.60 19.88 1.92
C PRO A 155 6.40 20.04 0.62
N HIS A 156 6.18 19.13 -0.34
CA HIS A 156 6.75 19.25 -1.67
C HIS A 156 6.30 20.55 -2.36
N HIS A 157 7.18 21.16 -3.17
CA HIS A 157 6.91 22.44 -3.79
C HIS A 157 5.77 22.43 -4.83
N ALA A 158 5.62 21.31 -5.57
CA ALA A 158 4.53 21.15 -6.52
C ALA A 158 3.18 20.97 -5.82
N LYS A 159 2.13 21.49 -6.44
CA LYS A 159 0.75 21.33 -5.97
C LYS A 159 0.18 19.99 -6.43
N ILE A 160 -0.56 19.33 -5.54
CA ILE A 160 -1.35 18.14 -5.89
C ILE A 160 -2.56 18.56 -6.73
N VAL A 161 -2.75 17.88 -7.85
CA VAL A 161 -3.93 18.00 -8.72
C VAL A 161 -4.55 16.62 -8.84
N PRO A 162 -5.60 16.31 -8.05
CA PRO A 162 -6.26 15.02 -8.09
C PRO A 162 -6.89 14.70 -9.45
N VAL A 163 -6.85 13.43 -9.83
CA VAL A 163 -7.28 13.01 -11.19
C VAL A 163 -8.49 12.08 -11.20
N GLY A 164 -8.95 11.63 -10.04
CA GLY A 164 -10.07 10.69 -9.91
C GLY A 164 -9.69 9.23 -10.17
N PRO A 165 -10.59 8.28 -9.81
CA PRO A 165 -10.26 6.85 -9.73
C PRO A 165 -9.73 6.23 -11.02
N ASP A 166 -10.41 6.44 -12.14
CA ASP A 166 -10.03 5.79 -13.42
C ASP A 166 -8.63 6.23 -13.87
N ARG A 167 -8.34 7.52 -13.77
CA ARG A 167 -7.00 8.02 -14.14
C ARG A 167 -5.96 7.64 -13.10
N ALA A 168 -6.30 7.60 -11.82
CA ALA A 168 -5.42 7.13 -10.75
C ALA A 168 -5.00 5.67 -10.96
N ASN A 169 -5.97 4.79 -11.32
CA ASN A 169 -5.69 3.41 -11.70
C ASN A 169 -4.71 3.32 -12.88
N ALA A 170 -4.97 4.09 -13.95
CA ALA A 170 -4.08 4.11 -15.11
C ALA A 170 -2.67 4.60 -14.75
N LEU A 171 -2.55 5.67 -13.96
CA LEU A 171 -1.26 6.21 -13.51
C LEU A 171 -0.47 5.22 -12.66
N PHE A 172 -1.15 4.49 -11.76
CA PHE A 172 -0.49 3.46 -10.95
C PHE A 172 0.05 2.34 -11.83
N LEU A 173 -0.75 1.84 -12.77
CA LEU A 173 -0.32 0.77 -13.69
C LEU A 173 0.79 1.24 -14.64
N GLU A 174 0.70 2.44 -15.20
CA GLU A 174 1.76 3.05 -16.00
C GLU A 174 3.08 3.10 -15.21
N ARG A 175 3.00 3.57 -13.95
CA ARG A 175 4.16 3.67 -13.07
C ARG A 175 4.70 2.31 -12.66
N PHE A 176 3.83 1.34 -12.40
CA PHE A 176 4.23 -0.04 -12.14
C PHE A 176 5.01 -0.64 -13.32
N GLU A 177 4.50 -0.49 -14.55
CA GLU A 177 5.17 -0.98 -15.74
C GLU A 177 6.55 -0.35 -15.96
N GLU A 178 6.68 0.96 -15.68
CA GLU A 178 7.97 1.64 -15.74
C GLU A 178 8.99 1.06 -14.75
N LEU A 179 8.53 0.66 -13.56
CA LEU A 179 9.39 0.34 -12.42
C LEU A 179 9.56 -1.16 -12.16
N LYS A 180 8.73 -2.04 -12.71
CA LYS A 180 8.73 -3.48 -12.40
C LYS A 180 10.06 -4.18 -12.63
N HIS A 181 10.95 -3.61 -13.45
CA HIS A 181 12.30 -4.11 -13.66
C HIS A 181 13.20 -3.96 -12.40
N LEU A 182 12.78 -3.14 -11.43
CA LEU A 182 13.43 -2.96 -10.12
C LEU A 182 12.90 -3.92 -9.06
N ALA A 183 11.90 -4.76 -9.40
CA ALA A 183 11.39 -5.76 -8.47
C ALA A 183 12.51 -6.74 -8.09
N GLU A 184 12.69 -6.96 -6.79
CA GLU A 184 13.64 -7.93 -6.27
C GLU A 184 12.92 -9.28 -6.10
N PRO A 185 13.23 -10.32 -6.91
CA PRO A 185 12.69 -11.64 -6.65
C PRO A 185 13.16 -12.11 -5.28
N GLU A 186 12.27 -12.78 -4.55
CA GLU A 186 12.57 -13.33 -3.23
C GLU A 186 13.89 -14.11 -3.27
N ARG A 187 14.94 -13.62 -2.62
CA ARG A 187 16.07 -14.46 -2.29
C ARG A 187 15.52 -15.51 -1.32
N ASN A 188 15.64 -16.80 -1.67
CA ASN A 188 15.34 -17.92 -0.77
C ASN A 188 16.05 -17.67 0.57
N VAL A 189 15.36 -17.02 1.49
CA VAL A 189 15.78 -16.96 2.88
C VAL A 189 15.42 -18.34 3.41
N LEU A 190 16.43 -19.22 3.46
CA LEU A 190 16.31 -20.49 4.18
C LEU A 190 15.74 -20.15 5.57
N PRO A 191 14.74 -20.90 6.03
CA PRO A 191 14.24 -20.71 7.39
C PRO A 191 15.41 -20.82 8.35
N PRO A 192 15.44 -20.01 9.43
CA PRO A 192 16.49 -20.12 10.43
C PRO A 192 16.59 -21.58 10.87
N GLU A 193 17.80 -22.16 10.77
CA GLU A 193 18.06 -23.51 11.26
C GLU A 193 17.51 -23.60 12.69
N SER A 194 16.60 -24.54 12.90
CA SER A 194 16.10 -24.84 14.24
C SER A 194 17.31 -25.25 15.06
N VAL A 195 17.73 -24.37 15.98
CA VAL A 195 18.69 -24.74 17.03
C VAL A 195 18.01 -25.84 17.84
N ALA A 196 18.40 -27.06 17.60
CA ALA A 196 18.02 -28.20 18.42
C ALA A 196 18.77 -28.05 19.77
N ASP A 197 18.01 -27.90 20.85
CA ASP A 197 18.51 -28.10 22.22
C ASP A 197 18.66 -29.60 22.51
#